data_618f8932d53e3668949aee6527a5da89
#
_entry.id   618f8932d53e3668949aee6527a5da89
#
_cell.length_a   1.000
_cell.length_b   1.000
_cell.length_c   1.000
_cell.angle_alpha   90.00
_cell.angle_beta   90.00
_cell.angle_gamma   90.00
#
_symmetry.space_group_name_H-M   'P 1'
#
loop_
_entity.id
_entity.type
_entity.pdbx_description
1 polymer ?
#
loop_
_entity_poly.entity_id
_entity_poly.type
_entity_poly.pdbx_seq_one_letter_code
_entity_poly.pdbx_strand_id
1 'polypeptide(L)'
;MTAPKILWIDGVGSFALCDSNEISIGQAFPGNSVDLAIRGDISRNAAVIQRVGEDHVLQPVQPVFVEGTSMDCPVLLADGMKFSLGRVEVQYSRPSKLSSTARLELLGNNRWQPLLTAAILLGESCVLGAGSTCHIRCPEWSEQVMLFRNGGEWFCRIPVTANVKLNGEIVRAPMPLRVGQRIRGDEISMILE
;
A
#
# COMPACT_ATOMS: atom_id res chain seq x y z
N MET A 1 -8.19 -9.00 -13.34
CA MET A 1 -7.43 -8.43 -12.21
C MET A 1 -6.73 -7.19 -12.73
N THR A 2 -6.90 -6.05 -12.10
CA THR A 2 -6.26 -4.79 -12.50
C THR A 2 -5.01 -4.63 -11.63
N ALA A 3 -3.84 -4.47 -12.26
CA ALA A 3 -2.59 -4.25 -11.51
C ALA A 3 -2.74 -3.04 -10.55
N PRO A 4 -2.16 -3.10 -9.35
CA PRO A 4 -2.18 -1.98 -8.42
C PRO A 4 -1.57 -0.73 -9.07
N LYS A 5 -2.18 0.42 -8.81
CA LYS A 5 -1.62 1.71 -9.20
C LYS A 5 -0.41 2.03 -8.33
N ILE A 6 0.57 2.73 -8.88
CA ILE A 6 1.78 3.09 -8.14
C ILE A 6 1.75 4.57 -7.81
N LEU A 7 1.81 4.90 -6.53
CA LEU A 7 1.98 6.26 -6.05
C LEU A 7 3.48 6.50 -5.79
N TRP A 8 4.05 7.39 -6.57
CA TRP A 8 5.42 7.90 -6.37
C TRP A 8 5.38 9.16 -5.53
N ILE A 9 6.21 9.24 -4.51
CA ILE A 9 6.33 10.42 -3.63
C ILE A 9 7.81 10.80 -3.59
N ASP A 10 8.11 11.99 -4.06
CA ASP A 10 9.49 12.50 -4.13
C ASP A 10 10.13 12.51 -2.73
N GLY A 11 11.35 12.01 -2.64
CA GLY A 11 12.09 11.91 -1.36
C GLY A 11 11.60 10.82 -0.39
N VAL A 12 10.49 10.14 -0.69
CA VAL A 12 9.89 9.12 0.21
C VAL A 12 9.93 7.72 -0.41
N GLY A 13 9.46 7.58 -1.66
CA GLY A 13 9.48 6.29 -2.34
C GLY A 13 8.26 6.02 -3.20
N SER A 14 8.06 4.73 -3.52
CA SER A 14 6.99 4.24 -4.38
C SER A 14 6.12 3.23 -3.63
N PHE A 15 4.82 3.33 -3.82
CA PHE A 15 3.82 2.56 -3.07
C PHE A 15 2.79 1.97 -4.03
N ALA A 16 2.60 0.64 -3.99
CA ALA A 16 1.47 0.03 -4.68
C ALA A 16 0.18 0.33 -3.92
N LEU A 17 -0.78 0.92 -4.57
CA LEU A 17 -2.12 1.15 -4.02
C LEU A 17 -3.04 0.00 -4.42
N CYS A 18 -3.30 -0.91 -3.50
CA CYS A 18 -4.10 -2.10 -3.68
C CYS A 18 -5.55 -1.81 -3.25
N ASP A 19 -6.44 -1.65 -4.22
CA ASP A 19 -7.84 -1.27 -4.02
C ASP A 19 -8.83 -2.43 -4.24
N SER A 20 -8.35 -3.66 -4.27
CA SER A 20 -9.18 -4.86 -4.35
C SER A 20 -9.42 -5.46 -2.96
N ASN A 21 -10.55 -6.18 -2.82
CA ASN A 21 -10.80 -6.96 -1.60
C ASN A 21 -9.93 -8.21 -1.51
N GLU A 22 -9.36 -8.65 -2.62
CA GLU A 22 -8.45 -9.79 -2.70
C GLU A 22 -7.18 -9.35 -3.40
N ILE A 23 -6.04 -9.58 -2.76
CA ILE A 23 -4.71 -9.22 -3.25
C ILE A 23 -3.85 -10.48 -3.26
N SER A 24 -3.50 -10.95 -4.44
CA SER A 24 -2.63 -12.11 -4.62
C SER A 24 -1.16 -11.74 -4.49
N ILE A 25 -0.39 -12.61 -3.81
CA ILE A 25 1.05 -12.44 -3.59
C ILE A 25 1.78 -13.67 -4.12
N GLY A 26 2.87 -13.45 -4.84
CA GLY A 26 3.67 -14.55 -5.36
C GLY A 26 4.97 -14.10 -6.03
N GLN A 27 5.63 -15.06 -6.67
CA GLN A 27 6.92 -14.84 -7.29
C GLN A 27 6.80 -13.96 -8.54
N ALA A 28 7.71 -13.01 -8.67
CA ALA A 28 7.94 -12.25 -9.89
C ALA A 28 8.53 -13.17 -10.97
N PHE A 29 7.69 -13.73 -11.81
CA PHE A 29 8.07 -14.63 -12.88
C PHE A 29 7.37 -14.25 -14.19
N PRO A 30 8.03 -14.32 -15.36
CA PRO A 30 7.38 -14.04 -16.64
C PRO A 30 6.13 -14.91 -16.85
N GLY A 31 5.00 -14.27 -17.14
CA GLY A 31 3.70 -14.94 -17.30
C GLY A 31 2.95 -15.23 -16.01
N ASN A 32 3.49 -14.89 -14.84
CA ASN A 32 2.75 -14.93 -13.57
C ASN A 32 1.97 -13.61 -13.39
N SER A 33 0.67 -13.71 -13.13
CA SER A 33 -0.23 -12.56 -12.92
C SER A 33 -0.72 -12.52 -11.47
N VAL A 34 0.17 -12.10 -10.57
CA VAL A 34 -0.20 -11.78 -9.19
C VAL A 34 -0.21 -10.26 -9.01
N ASP A 35 -1.03 -9.75 -8.07
CA ASP A 35 -1.13 -8.32 -7.82
C ASP A 35 0.16 -7.76 -7.20
N LEU A 36 0.76 -8.51 -6.28
CA LEU A 36 2.02 -8.16 -5.61
C LEU A 36 3.07 -9.23 -5.91
N ALA A 37 3.94 -8.93 -6.86
CA ALA A 37 5.02 -9.81 -7.28
C ALA A 37 6.30 -9.53 -6.50
N ILE A 38 6.99 -10.58 -6.05
CA ILE A 38 8.22 -10.49 -5.24
C ILE A 38 9.37 -11.20 -5.96
N ARG A 39 10.51 -10.53 -6.04
CA ARG A 39 11.79 -11.15 -6.40
C ARG A 39 12.39 -11.80 -5.17
N GLY A 40 12.24 -13.11 -5.05
CA GLY A 40 12.70 -13.88 -3.90
C GLY A 40 12.41 -15.36 -4.06
N ASP A 41 12.83 -16.14 -3.05
CA ASP A 41 12.53 -17.57 -2.97
C ASP A 41 11.13 -17.76 -2.37
N ILE A 42 10.14 -17.66 -3.22
CA ILE A 42 8.70 -17.71 -2.91
C ILE A 42 7.99 -18.48 -4.03
N SER A 43 6.89 -19.13 -3.70
CA SER A 43 6.03 -19.81 -4.68
C SER A 43 5.41 -18.83 -5.67
N ARG A 44 5.11 -19.28 -6.91
CA ARG A 44 4.44 -18.46 -7.94
C ARG A 44 3.15 -17.84 -7.40
N ASN A 45 2.34 -18.64 -6.71
CA ASN A 45 1.16 -18.20 -5.98
C ASN A 45 1.35 -18.64 -4.52
N ALA A 46 1.70 -17.72 -3.65
CA ALA A 46 2.05 -18.04 -2.26
C ALA A 46 0.86 -17.86 -1.32
N ALA A 47 0.16 -16.74 -1.44
CA ALA A 47 -0.98 -16.42 -0.59
C ALA A 47 -1.89 -15.38 -1.26
N VAL A 48 -3.08 -15.22 -0.69
CA VAL A 48 -4.01 -14.12 -0.99
C VAL A 48 -4.31 -13.39 0.32
N ILE A 49 -4.26 -12.07 0.32
CA ILE A 49 -4.80 -11.27 1.42
C ILE A 49 -6.21 -10.86 1.05
N GLN A 50 -7.17 -11.24 1.89
CA GLN A 50 -8.58 -10.92 1.72
C GLN A 50 -9.01 -9.91 2.77
N ARG A 51 -9.68 -8.84 2.36
CA ARG A 51 -10.35 -7.91 3.28
C ARG A 51 -11.71 -8.46 3.67
N VAL A 52 -11.93 -8.60 4.97
CA VAL A 52 -13.19 -9.07 5.56
C VAL A 52 -13.66 -8.01 6.57
N GLY A 53 -14.60 -7.17 6.15
CA GLY A 53 -14.98 -5.99 6.92
C GLY A 53 -13.81 -5.01 7.06
N GLU A 54 -13.43 -4.72 8.29
CA GLU A 54 -12.31 -3.84 8.64
C GLU A 54 -10.98 -4.59 8.81
N ASP A 55 -10.97 -5.91 8.69
CA ASP A 55 -9.82 -6.75 8.92
C ASP A 55 -9.25 -7.35 7.63
N HIS A 56 -8.00 -7.81 7.71
CA HIS A 56 -7.33 -8.53 6.64
C HIS A 56 -7.02 -9.95 7.09
N VAL A 57 -7.35 -10.90 6.23
CA VAL A 57 -7.10 -12.33 6.43
C VAL A 57 -6.11 -12.81 5.37
N LEU A 58 -4.99 -13.37 5.81
CA LEU A 58 -4.04 -14.06 4.94
C LEU A 58 -4.58 -15.46 4.65
N GLN A 59 -4.85 -15.75 3.38
CA GLN A 59 -5.27 -17.05 2.87
C GLN A 59 -4.06 -17.76 2.27
N PRO A 60 -3.49 -18.77 2.92
CA PRO A 60 -2.36 -19.51 2.39
C PRO A 60 -2.75 -20.29 1.13
N VAL A 61 -1.98 -20.16 0.05
CA VAL A 61 -2.01 -21.07 -1.11
C VAL A 61 -0.93 -22.13 -0.94
N GLN A 62 0.16 -21.77 -0.29
CA GLN A 62 1.22 -22.65 0.22
C GLN A 62 1.42 -22.37 1.71
N PRO A 63 1.94 -23.31 2.48
CA PRO A 63 2.16 -23.08 3.91
C PRO A 63 2.93 -21.77 4.16
N VAL A 64 2.38 -20.93 5.04
CA VAL A 64 3.01 -19.70 5.51
C VAL A 64 3.54 -19.92 6.91
N PHE A 65 4.54 -19.15 7.33
CA PHE A 65 5.07 -19.21 8.69
C PHE A 65 4.71 -17.93 9.43
N VAL A 66 4.08 -18.07 10.58
CA VAL A 66 3.77 -16.97 11.48
C VAL A 66 4.46 -17.26 12.82
N GLU A 67 5.35 -16.35 13.25
CA GLU A 67 6.14 -16.55 14.48
C GLU A 67 6.83 -17.91 14.54
N GLY A 68 7.31 -18.41 13.41
CA GLY A 68 8.00 -19.70 13.30
C GLY A 68 7.09 -20.92 13.22
N THR A 69 5.76 -20.75 13.33
CA THR A 69 4.79 -21.84 13.20
C THR A 69 4.25 -21.91 11.79
N SER A 70 4.26 -23.09 11.18
CA SER A 70 3.66 -23.33 9.86
C SER A 70 2.14 -23.31 9.92
N MET A 71 1.52 -22.49 9.08
CA MET A 71 0.08 -22.35 8.97
C MET A 71 -0.36 -22.68 7.55
N ASP A 72 -1.35 -23.52 7.42
CA ASP A 72 -2.02 -23.91 6.17
C ASP A 72 -3.50 -23.49 6.14
N CYS A 73 -3.96 -22.82 7.20
CA CYS A 73 -5.31 -22.28 7.36
C CYS A 73 -5.27 -20.75 7.35
N PRO A 74 -6.44 -20.09 7.15
CA PRO A 74 -6.56 -18.65 7.16
C PRO A 74 -6.05 -18.02 8.46
N VAL A 75 -5.28 -16.94 8.35
CA VAL A 75 -4.68 -16.22 9.47
C VAL A 75 -5.18 -14.79 9.50
N LEU A 76 -5.79 -14.36 10.61
CA LEU A 76 -6.15 -12.97 10.83
C LEU A 76 -4.88 -12.13 11.05
N LEU A 77 -4.67 -11.12 10.22
CA LEU A 77 -3.50 -10.25 10.32
C LEU A 77 -3.70 -9.17 11.40
N ALA A 78 -2.82 -9.15 12.37
CA ALA A 78 -2.78 -8.15 13.43
C ALA A 78 -1.68 -7.10 13.17
N ASP A 79 -1.86 -5.88 13.69
CA ASP A 79 -0.85 -4.83 13.58
C ASP A 79 0.51 -5.28 14.11
N GLY A 80 1.56 -5.03 13.32
CA GLY A 80 2.93 -5.44 13.61
C GLY A 80 3.26 -6.91 13.32
N MET A 81 2.28 -7.73 12.88
CA MET A 81 2.49 -9.15 12.59
C MET A 81 3.51 -9.35 11.47
N LYS A 82 4.40 -10.32 11.69
CA LYS A 82 5.35 -10.79 10.69
C LYS A 82 4.97 -12.21 10.26
N PHE A 83 5.05 -12.44 8.96
CA PHE A 83 4.83 -13.76 8.39
C PHE A 83 5.80 -14.01 7.23
N SER A 84 6.10 -15.27 6.95
CA SER A 84 7.00 -15.65 5.87
C SER A 84 6.26 -16.45 4.80
N LEU A 85 6.52 -16.10 3.55
CA LEU A 85 6.06 -16.77 2.35
C LEU A 85 7.29 -17.40 1.68
N GLY A 86 7.52 -18.70 1.89
CA GLY A 86 8.78 -19.33 1.57
C GLY A 86 9.92 -18.72 2.41
N ARG A 87 10.94 -18.15 1.74
CA ARG A 87 12.05 -17.44 2.41
C ARG A 87 11.89 -15.92 2.46
N VAL A 88 10.73 -15.42 2.07
CA VAL A 88 10.44 -13.99 2.07
C VAL A 88 9.66 -13.62 3.31
N GLU A 89 10.24 -12.77 4.15
CA GLU A 89 9.58 -12.25 5.34
C GLU A 89 8.85 -10.95 5.01
N VAL A 90 7.60 -10.86 5.44
CA VAL A 90 6.69 -9.74 5.22
C VAL A 90 6.21 -9.22 6.56
N GLN A 91 6.21 -7.92 6.75
CA GLN A 91 5.58 -7.26 7.88
C GLN A 91 4.26 -6.63 7.45
N TYR A 92 3.20 -6.96 8.17
CA TYR A 92 1.92 -6.27 8.09
C TYR A 92 1.85 -5.22 9.19
N SER A 93 1.38 -4.02 8.86
CA SER A 93 1.14 -2.97 9.84
C SER A 93 -0.16 -2.22 9.54
N ARG A 94 -0.88 -1.83 10.61
CA ARG A 94 -2.11 -1.04 10.56
C ARG A 94 -1.93 0.21 11.43
N PRO A 95 -1.29 1.28 10.89
CA PRO A 95 -0.85 2.43 11.68
C PRO A 95 -1.97 3.17 12.39
N SER A 96 -3.18 3.16 11.84
CA SER A 96 -4.37 3.79 12.42
C SER A 96 -5.42 2.76 12.79
N LYS A 97 -5.82 2.73 14.05
CA LYS A 97 -6.93 1.88 14.54
C LYS A 97 -8.30 2.31 14.00
N LEU A 98 -8.39 3.52 13.45
CA LEU A 98 -9.62 4.09 12.87
C LEU A 98 -9.75 3.85 11.37
N SER A 99 -8.84 3.08 10.79
CA SER A 99 -8.82 2.80 9.36
C SER A 99 -8.51 1.34 9.10
N SER A 100 -9.19 0.74 8.14
CA SER A 100 -8.85 -0.58 7.62
C SER A 100 -7.66 -0.56 6.65
N THR A 101 -7.17 0.62 6.28
CA THR A 101 -5.96 0.71 5.45
C THR A 101 -4.75 0.17 6.19
N ALA A 102 -4.03 -0.73 5.54
CA ALA A 102 -2.85 -1.39 6.09
C ALA A 102 -1.67 -1.32 5.11
N ARG A 103 -0.50 -1.69 5.58
CA ARG A 103 0.76 -1.63 4.87
C ARG A 103 1.48 -2.97 4.94
N LEU A 104 2.04 -3.39 3.80
CA LEU A 104 2.92 -4.54 3.70
C LEU A 104 4.33 -4.08 3.32
N GLU A 105 5.31 -4.52 4.08
CA GLU A 105 6.72 -4.27 3.83
C GLU A 105 7.48 -5.58 3.74
N LEU A 106 8.40 -5.68 2.79
CA LEU A 106 9.33 -6.79 2.74
C LEU A 106 10.48 -6.54 3.71
N LEU A 107 10.80 -7.53 4.50
CA LEU A 107 11.97 -7.50 5.38
C LEU A 107 13.17 -8.14 4.69
N GLY A 108 14.38 -7.70 5.08
CA GLY A 108 15.63 -8.22 4.51
C GLY A 108 15.92 -7.73 3.09
N ASN A 109 16.47 -8.60 2.24
CA ASN A 109 17.01 -8.24 0.92
C ASN A 109 16.06 -8.50 -0.25
N ASN A 110 14.84 -8.98 0.01
CA ASN A 110 13.85 -9.22 -1.02
C ASN A 110 13.31 -7.91 -1.60
N ARG A 111 12.78 -7.95 -2.82
CA ARG A 111 12.29 -6.76 -3.52
C ARG A 111 10.95 -7.03 -4.18
N TRP A 112 10.07 -6.06 -4.12
CA TRP A 112 8.87 -6.03 -4.94
C TRP A 112 9.24 -5.88 -6.43
N GLN A 113 8.39 -6.38 -7.30
CA GLN A 113 8.46 -6.19 -8.75
C GLN A 113 7.12 -5.60 -9.24
N PRO A 114 7.08 -4.34 -9.71
CA PRO A 114 8.18 -3.36 -9.78
C PRO A 114 8.77 -3.01 -8.42
N LEU A 115 9.89 -2.28 -8.41
CA LEU A 115 10.53 -1.84 -7.16
C LEU A 115 9.61 -0.88 -6.41
N LEU A 116 9.22 -1.28 -5.19
CA LEU A 116 8.34 -0.51 -4.30
C LEU A 116 8.96 -0.40 -2.91
N THR A 117 8.62 0.65 -2.20
CA THR A 117 8.91 0.81 -0.78
C THR A 117 7.97 -0.07 0.06
N ALA A 118 6.68 -0.04 -0.27
CA ALA A 118 5.66 -0.86 0.38
C ALA A 118 4.42 -1.04 -0.51
N ALA A 119 3.56 -1.99 -0.16
CA ALA A 119 2.21 -2.08 -0.68
C ALA A 119 1.21 -1.58 0.36
N ILE A 120 0.23 -0.79 -0.08
CA ILE A 120 -0.84 -0.24 0.75
C ILE A 120 -2.15 -0.95 0.39
N LEU A 121 -2.67 -1.69 1.33
CA LEU A 121 -3.98 -2.31 1.24
C LEU A 121 -5.01 -1.24 1.60
N LEU A 122 -5.67 -0.67 0.60
CA LEU A 122 -6.54 0.48 0.78
C LEU A 122 -7.88 0.09 1.40
N GLY A 123 -8.23 0.73 2.51
CA GLY A 123 -9.59 0.80 3.05
C GLY A 123 -10.37 1.95 2.41
N GLU A 124 -11.13 2.70 3.21
CA GLU A 124 -11.89 3.87 2.74
C GLU A 124 -11.05 5.16 2.69
N SER A 125 -9.92 5.19 3.40
CA SER A 125 -9.02 6.35 3.42
C SER A 125 -7.57 5.93 3.66
N CYS A 126 -6.64 6.73 3.10
CA CYS A 126 -5.21 6.58 3.32
C CYS A 126 -4.61 7.95 3.64
N VAL A 127 -3.95 8.08 4.78
CA VAL A 127 -3.33 9.33 5.23
C VAL A 127 -1.83 9.29 5.00
N LEU A 128 -1.30 10.34 4.40
CA LEU A 128 0.11 10.57 4.14
C LEU A 128 0.59 11.75 4.98
N GLY A 129 1.76 11.69 5.59
CA GLY A 129 2.34 12.77 6.39
C GLY A 129 3.38 12.30 7.39
N ALA A 130 3.90 13.21 8.21
CA ALA A 130 4.98 12.92 9.16
C ALA A 130 4.55 12.06 10.37
N GLY A 131 3.26 12.06 10.71
CA GLY A 131 2.74 11.40 11.90
C GLY A 131 2.93 9.88 11.91
N SER A 132 3.07 9.30 13.11
CA SER A 132 3.24 7.84 13.28
C SER A 132 1.99 7.03 12.91
N THR A 133 0.82 7.67 12.90
CA THR A 133 -0.45 7.07 12.51
C THR A 133 -0.75 7.19 11.01
N CYS A 134 0.14 7.84 10.23
CA CYS A 134 0.02 7.93 8.78
C CYS A 134 0.34 6.59 8.14
N HIS A 135 -0.46 6.19 7.15
CA HIS A 135 -0.27 4.96 6.40
C HIS A 135 0.99 5.02 5.51
N ILE A 136 1.28 6.21 4.97
CA ILE A 136 2.54 6.50 4.28
C ILE A 136 3.23 7.63 5.03
N ARG A 137 4.40 7.34 5.59
CA ARG A 137 5.18 8.33 6.33
C ARG A 137 5.99 9.19 5.38
N CYS A 138 5.74 10.50 5.44
CA CYS A 138 6.43 11.55 4.70
C CYS A 138 7.05 12.51 5.72
N PRO A 139 8.27 12.22 6.25
CA PRO A 139 8.82 12.96 7.40
C PRO A 139 9.01 14.45 7.17
N GLU A 140 9.29 14.84 5.93
CA GLU A 140 9.54 16.23 5.54
C GLU A 140 8.27 17.06 5.32
N TRP A 141 7.08 16.42 5.37
CA TRP A 141 5.82 17.13 5.15
C TRP A 141 5.30 17.76 6.44
N SER A 142 5.08 19.05 6.43
CA SER A 142 4.45 19.78 7.54
C SER A 142 2.95 19.50 7.66
N GLU A 143 2.33 19.12 6.53
CA GLU A 143 0.89 18.92 6.40
C GLU A 143 0.55 17.45 6.06
N GLN A 144 -0.69 17.06 6.38
CA GLN A 144 -1.20 15.74 6.01
C GLN A 144 -2.03 15.81 4.74
N VAL A 145 -1.82 14.83 3.86
CA VAL A 145 -2.65 14.57 2.68
C VAL A 145 -3.52 13.36 2.96
N MET A 146 -4.79 13.45 2.58
CA MET A 146 -5.73 12.34 2.72
C MET A 146 -6.20 11.89 1.34
N LEU A 147 -5.98 10.62 1.02
CA LEU A 147 -6.68 9.93 -0.05
C LEU A 147 -7.93 9.30 0.55
N PHE A 148 -9.07 9.42 -0.10
CA PHE A 148 -10.33 8.85 0.39
C PHE A 148 -11.26 8.47 -0.76
N ARG A 149 -12.14 7.51 -0.51
CA ARG A 149 -13.15 7.06 -1.47
C ARG A 149 -14.41 7.91 -1.34
N ASN A 150 -14.95 8.32 -2.49
CA ASN A 150 -16.25 8.98 -2.57
C ASN A 150 -16.96 8.55 -3.86
N GLY A 151 -18.16 7.97 -3.75
CA GLY A 151 -18.92 7.51 -4.91
C GLY A 151 -18.21 6.43 -5.75
N GLY A 152 -17.33 5.61 -5.13
CA GLY A 152 -16.55 4.58 -5.83
C GLY A 152 -15.25 5.08 -6.48
N GLU A 153 -14.99 6.39 -6.47
CA GLU A 153 -13.76 6.99 -7.00
C GLU A 153 -12.85 7.46 -5.86
N TRP A 154 -11.54 7.47 -6.13
CA TRP A 154 -10.55 7.99 -5.19
C TRP A 154 -10.36 9.49 -5.37
N PHE A 155 -10.35 10.19 -4.25
CA PHE A 155 -10.09 11.63 -4.15
C PHE A 155 -8.86 11.90 -3.30
N CYS A 156 -8.22 13.03 -3.57
CA CYS A 156 -7.13 13.56 -2.79
C CYS A 156 -7.57 14.89 -2.14
N ARG A 157 -7.45 14.98 -0.81
CA ARG A 157 -7.62 16.21 -0.04
C ARG A 157 -6.25 16.68 0.44
N ILE A 158 -5.90 17.89 0.07
CA ILE A 158 -4.65 18.55 0.46
C ILE A 158 -5.01 19.83 1.19
N PRO A 159 -4.41 20.15 2.34
CA PRO A 159 -4.62 21.43 3.03
C PRO A 159 -4.25 22.61 2.14
N VAL A 160 -5.02 23.69 2.21
CA VAL A 160 -4.77 24.91 1.41
C VAL A 160 -3.43 25.54 1.75
N THR A 161 -2.98 25.37 3.00
CA THR A 161 -1.70 25.84 3.52
C THR A 161 -0.49 25.22 2.82
N ALA A 162 -0.64 24.05 2.21
CA ALA A 162 0.44 23.37 1.49
C ALA A 162 0.80 23.95 0.11
N ASN A 163 0.12 25.01 -0.33
CA ASN A 163 0.35 25.72 -1.63
C ASN A 163 0.49 24.77 -2.84
N VAL A 164 -0.29 23.70 -2.85
CA VAL A 164 -0.20 22.68 -3.90
C VAL A 164 -0.87 23.16 -5.17
N LYS A 165 -0.21 22.95 -6.29
CA LYS A 165 -0.70 23.25 -7.63
C LYS A 165 -0.94 21.99 -8.44
N LEU A 166 -2.02 21.99 -9.16
CA LEU A 166 -2.34 21.04 -10.22
C LEU A 166 -2.47 21.82 -11.53
N ASN A 167 -1.64 21.47 -12.52
CA ASN A 167 -1.60 22.16 -13.82
C ASN A 167 -1.43 23.70 -13.71
N GLY A 168 -0.74 24.18 -12.66
CA GLY A 168 -0.48 25.61 -12.42
C GLY A 168 -1.51 26.33 -11.54
N GLU A 169 -2.66 25.71 -11.25
CA GLU A 169 -3.71 26.27 -10.40
C GLU A 169 -3.61 25.74 -8.96
N ILE A 170 -3.82 26.61 -7.97
CA ILE A 170 -3.80 26.22 -6.55
C ILE A 170 -5.01 25.33 -6.24
N VAL A 171 -4.74 24.16 -5.66
CA VAL A 171 -5.77 23.22 -5.22
C VAL A 171 -6.40 23.72 -3.91
N ARG A 172 -7.71 24.00 -3.92
CA ARG A 172 -8.46 24.50 -2.75
C ARG A 172 -9.56 23.55 -2.26
N ALA A 173 -9.83 22.48 -3.02
CA ALA A 173 -10.89 21.52 -2.75
C ALA A 173 -10.37 20.09 -2.98
N PRO A 174 -11.03 19.08 -2.44
CA PRO A 174 -10.74 17.69 -2.80
C PRO A 174 -10.86 17.50 -4.32
N MET A 175 -9.90 16.80 -4.90
CA MET A 175 -9.86 16.51 -6.32
C MET A 175 -9.81 15.01 -6.59
N PRO A 176 -10.39 14.54 -7.71
CA PRO A 176 -10.24 13.14 -8.11
C PRO A 176 -8.78 12.76 -8.28
N LEU A 177 -8.39 11.60 -7.79
CA LEU A 177 -7.05 11.07 -7.95
C LEU A 177 -6.97 10.24 -9.25
N ARG A 178 -6.26 10.72 -10.25
CA ARG A 178 -6.18 10.11 -11.58
C ARG A 178 -4.76 9.69 -11.93
N VAL A 179 -4.65 8.59 -12.67
CA VAL A 179 -3.37 8.14 -13.26
C VAL A 179 -2.79 9.22 -14.19
N GLY A 180 -1.48 9.43 -14.12
CA GLY A 180 -0.75 10.48 -14.84
C GLY A 180 -0.81 11.87 -14.18
N GLN A 181 -1.59 12.02 -13.11
CA GLN A 181 -1.73 13.29 -12.41
C GLN A 181 -0.54 13.54 -11.49
N ARG A 182 0.13 14.66 -11.71
CA ARG A 182 1.24 15.12 -10.87
C ARG A 182 0.78 16.26 -9.98
N ILE A 183 0.97 16.07 -8.69
CA ILE A 183 0.63 17.03 -7.63
C ILE A 183 1.94 17.60 -7.10
N ARG A 184 2.11 18.92 -7.15
CA ARG A 184 3.32 19.61 -6.68
C ARG A 184 2.98 20.78 -5.79
N GLY A 185 3.67 20.88 -4.65
CA GLY A 185 3.66 22.01 -3.73
C GLY A 185 5.06 22.25 -3.19
N ASP A 186 5.16 23.03 -2.13
CA ASP A 186 6.44 23.39 -1.53
C ASP A 186 7.16 22.15 -0.94
N GLU A 187 6.43 21.30 -0.22
CA GLU A 187 6.96 20.07 0.40
C GLU A 187 6.33 18.81 -0.20
N ILE A 188 5.16 18.92 -0.83
CA ILE A 188 4.39 17.80 -1.35
C ILE A 188 4.65 17.65 -2.84
N SER A 189 5.24 16.52 -3.23
CA SER A 189 5.40 16.18 -4.64
C SER A 189 5.11 14.70 -4.84
N MET A 190 4.07 14.39 -5.62
CA MET A 190 3.67 13.00 -5.89
C MET A 190 3.02 12.85 -7.26
N ILE A 191 3.08 11.63 -7.81
CA ILE A 191 2.44 11.23 -9.06
C ILE A 191 1.80 9.85 -8.91
N LEU A 192 0.64 9.65 -9.48
CA LEU A 192 -0.01 8.34 -9.58
C LEU A 192 0.20 7.77 -11.00
N GLU A 193 0.70 6.53 -11.07
CA GLU A 193 0.90 5.75 -12.30
C GLU A 193 0.08 4.46 -12.30
#